data_395d7d8247f5d88d17d05390594bf828
#
_entry.id   395d7d8247f5d88d17d05390594bf828
#
_cell.length_a   1.000
_cell.length_b   1.000
_cell.length_c   1.000
_cell.angle_alpha   90.00
_cell.angle_beta   90.00
_cell.angle_gamma   90.00
#
_symmetry.space_group_name_H-M   'P 1'
#
loop_
_entity.id
_entity.type
_entity.pdbx_description
1 polymer ?
#
loop_
_entity_poly.entity_id
_entity_poly.type
_entity_poly.pdbx_seq_one_letter_code
_entity_poly.pdbx_strand_id
1 'polypeptide(L)'
;NRYLQFLEIVVKRTAELIAQWQSVGFMHGVMNTDNMSILGLTLDYGPFGFMEAFHPGHICNHSDHQGRYSYTNQPFIGQWNCSAFAQTLTPLIDDIESIKKVLTSYIPIYRSRWDDLFHAKLGLIEKHAEDKQLIEELFKILEASKVDFTIFFRKLATFKQTDEKHDSIRDLFIDLVAFDDWSINYKRRLKKEN
;
A
#
# COMPACT_ATOMS: atom_id res chain seq x y z
N ASN A 1 -26.39 14.01 9.51
CA ASN A 1 -25.72 14.15 10.81
C ASN A 1 -24.26 14.58 10.59
N ARG A 2 -23.84 15.75 11.12
CA ARG A 2 -22.48 16.28 10.95
C ARG A 2 -21.38 15.37 11.52
N TYR A 3 -21.67 14.63 12.56
CA TYR A 3 -20.72 13.70 13.17
C TYR A 3 -20.51 12.45 12.32
N LEU A 4 -21.53 11.98 11.61
CA LEU A 4 -21.40 10.91 10.64
C LEU A 4 -20.52 11.35 9.46
N GLN A 5 -20.74 12.54 8.91
CA GLN A 5 -19.91 13.11 7.86
C GLN A 5 -18.45 13.28 8.31
N PHE A 6 -18.24 13.68 9.57
CA PHE A 6 -16.91 13.76 10.15
C PHE A 6 -16.23 12.36 10.20
N LEU A 7 -16.94 11.33 10.65
CA LEU A 7 -16.44 9.96 10.65
C LEU A 7 -16.09 9.49 9.22
N GLU A 8 -16.94 9.77 8.23
CA GLU A 8 -16.69 9.45 6.82
C GLU A 8 -15.38 10.05 6.32
N ILE A 9 -15.13 11.34 6.64
CA ILE A 9 -13.90 12.04 6.25
C ILE A 9 -12.69 11.40 6.92
N VAL A 10 -12.77 11.07 8.21
CA VAL A 10 -11.65 10.44 8.94
C VAL A 10 -11.33 9.06 8.37
N VAL A 11 -12.35 8.23 8.14
CA VAL A 11 -12.20 6.89 7.56
C VAL A 11 -11.54 6.97 6.18
N LYS A 12 -12.03 7.88 5.32
CA LYS A 12 -11.46 8.10 3.98
C LYS A 12 -9.99 8.51 4.05
N ARG A 13 -9.67 9.54 4.82
CA ARG A 13 -8.31 10.06 4.95
C ARG A 13 -7.34 9.03 5.51
N THR A 14 -7.78 8.24 6.49
CA THR A 14 -6.96 7.17 7.07
C THR A 14 -6.69 6.07 6.04
N ALA A 15 -7.69 5.64 5.29
CA ALA A 15 -7.54 4.64 4.23
C ALA A 15 -6.57 5.10 3.13
N GLU A 16 -6.72 6.35 2.67
CA GLU A 16 -5.84 6.94 1.65
C GLU A 16 -4.40 7.13 2.15
N LEU A 17 -4.20 7.56 3.41
CA LEU A 17 -2.88 7.68 4.03
C LEU A 17 -2.16 6.34 4.08
N ILE A 18 -2.84 5.30 4.54
CA ILE A 18 -2.21 3.98 4.65
C ILE A 18 -1.91 3.39 3.26
N ALA A 19 -2.73 3.62 2.26
CA ALA A 19 -2.41 3.25 0.89
C ALA A 19 -1.13 3.95 0.38
N GLN A 20 -0.93 5.23 0.74
CA GLN A 20 0.31 5.95 0.44
C GLN A 20 1.51 5.33 1.16
N TRP A 21 1.39 4.99 2.45
CA TRP A 21 2.47 4.29 3.18
C TRP A 21 2.86 2.99 2.49
N GLN A 22 1.87 2.18 2.12
CA GLN A 22 2.11 0.93 1.41
C GLN A 22 2.82 1.15 0.08
N SER A 23 2.45 2.20 -0.65
CA SER A 23 3.03 2.47 -1.97
C SER A 23 4.50 2.88 -1.94
N VAL A 24 5.00 3.39 -0.81
CA VAL A 24 6.40 3.82 -0.65
C VAL A 24 7.21 2.93 0.28
N GLY A 25 6.63 1.81 0.73
CA GLY A 25 7.32 0.90 1.66
C GLY A 25 7.51 1.48 3.06
N PHE A 26 6.68 2.46 3.45
CA PHE A 26 6.76 3.08 4.78
C PHE A 26 6.07 2.22 5.83
N MET A 27 6.74 2.06 6.95
CA MET A 27 6.20 1.41 8.15
C MET A 27 6.22 2.39 9.31
N HIS A 28 5.06 2.59 9.93
CA HIS A 28 4.93 3.48 11.09
C HIS A 28 5.56 2.87 12.35
N GLY A 29 5.38 1.57 12.52
CA GLY A 29 5.93 0.79 13.64
C GLY A 29 5.15 0.85 14.95
N VAL A 30 4.31 1.86 15.20
CA VAL A 30 3.43 1.96 16.39
C VAL A 30 2.12 2.65 16.01
N MET A 31 1.16 1.90 15.52
CA MET A 31 -0.15 2.42 15.09
C MET A 31 -1.19 2.28 16.22
N ASN A 32 -0.86 2.72 17.42
CA ASN A 32 -1.84 2.88 18.49
C ASN A 32 -2.87 3.96 18.11
N THR A 33 -4.02 3.97 18.76
CA THR A 33 -5.10 4.95 18.49
C THR A 33 -4.68 6.39 18.70
N ASP A 34 -3.78 6.64 19.65
CA ASP A 34 -3.21 7.96 19.95
C ASP A 34 -2.18 8.44 18.92
N ASN A 35 -1.65 7.53 18.11
CA ASN A 35 -0.70 7.83 17.04
C ASN A 35 -1.35 7.95 15.65
N MET A 36 -2.68 8.08 15.59
CA MET A 36 -3.43 8.22 14.35
C MET A 36 -4.13 9.59 14.27
N SER A 37 -3.79 10.36 13.25
CA SER A 37 -4.38 11.68 13.02
C SER A 37 -5.72 11.60 12.29
N ILE A 38 -6.74 12.28 12.82
CA ILE A 38 -8.02 12.48 12.13
C ILE A 38 -7.89 13.31 10.84
N LEU A 39 -6.77 13.99 10.66
CA LEU A 39 -6.47 14.78 9.47
C LEU A 39 -5.87 13.94 8.33
N GLY A 40 -5.56 12.67 8.56
CA GLY A 40 -4.87 11.82 7.58
C GLY A 40 -3.41 12.23 7.39
N LEU A 41 -2.76 12.66 8.46
CA LEU A 41 -1.34 13.02 8.49
C LEU A 41 -0.56 11.97 9.28
N THR A 42 0.65 11.67 8.83
CA THR A 42 1.58 10.87 9.62
C THR A 42 2.10 11.71 10.78
N LEU A 43 2.02 11.15 11.98
CA LEU A 43 2.54 11.81 13.19
C LEU A 43 3.22 10.76 14.09
N ASP A 44 3.93 11.22 15.11
CA ASP A 44 4.63 10.39 16.08
C ASP A 44 5.63 9.40 15.44
N TYR A 45 6.64 9.99 14.76
CA TYR A 45 7.72 9.27 14.10
C TYR A 45 8.69 8.64 15.11
N GLY A 46 8.24 7.56 15.79
CA GLY A 46 9.06 6.75 16.70
C GLY A 46 9.94 5.76 15.94
N PRO A 47 9.67 4.45 16.01
CA PRO A 47 10.45 3.42 15.32
C PRO A 47 10.04 3.25 13.85
N PHE A 48 9.72 4.34 13.14
CA PHE A 48 9.35 4.26 11.74
C PHE A 48 10.52 3.83 10.85
N GLY A 49 10.21 3.31 9.67
CA GLY A 49 11.22 2.98 8.67
C GLY A 49 10.65 2.88 7.26
N PHE A 50 11.55 2.94 6.29
CA PHE A 50 11.25 2.56 4.91
C PHE A 50 11.85 1.19 4.64
N MET A 51 11.10 0.35 3.96
CA MET A 51 11.53 -0.99 3.62
C MET A 51 12.64 -0.95 2.56
N GLU A 52 13.75 -1.61 2.84
CA GLU A 52 14.79 -1.89 1.85
C GLU A 52 14.39 -3.12 1.02
N ALA A 53 14.87 -4.30 1.38
CA ALA A 53 14.46 -5.53 0.73
C ALA A 53 12.96 -5.78 0.91
N PHE A 54 12.25 -6.00 -0.18
CA PHE A 54 10.81 -6.24 -0.12
C PHE A 54 10.50 -7.47 0.72
N HIS A 55 9.79 -7.25 1.82
CA HIS A 55 9.35 -8.31 2.71
C HIS A 55 7.97 -7.96 3.30
N PRO A 56 6.89 -8.63 2.89
CA PRO A 56 5.52 -8.33 3.34
C PRO A 56 5.36 -8.32 4.86
N GLY A 57 6.02 -9.26 5.55
CA GLY A 57 5.98 -9.38 7.01
C GLY A 57 6.98 -8.50 7.76
N HIS A 58 7.65 -7.53 7.12
CA HIS A 58 8.68 -6.71 7.76
C HIS A 58 8.14 -5.91 8.94
N ILE A 59 8.92 -5.88 10.04
CA ILE A 59 8.63 -5.20 11.30
C ILE A 59 9.78 -4.24 11.57
N CYS A 60 9.51 -2.93 11.61
CA CYS A 60 10.53 -1.92 11.91
C CYS A 60 10.67 -1.62 13.41
N ASN A 61 9.68 -1.97 14.22
CA ASN A 61 9.70 -1.79 15.67
C ASN A 61 10.19 -3.05 16.38
N HIS A 62 11.39 -3.02 16.94
CA HIS A 62 11.98 -4.18 17.63
C HIS A 62 11.18 -4.65 18.85
N SER A 63 10.29 -3.83 19.41
CA SER A 63 9.39 -4.22 20.51
C SER A 63 8.11 -4.90 20.06
N ASP A 64 7.83 -4.91 18.76
CA ASP A 64 6.64 -5.55 18.18
C ASP A 64 6.90 -7.03 17.89
N HIS A 65 7.07 -7.83 18.95
CA HIS A 65 7.39 -9.26 18.80
C HIS A 65 6.32 -10.09 18.09
N GLN A 66 5.09 -9.59 17.99
CA GLN A 66 3.97 -10.30 17.34
C GLN A 66 3.70 -9.82 15.92
N GLY A 67 4.40 -8.81 15.43
CA GLY A 67 4.19 -8.23 14.10
C GLY A 67 2.84 -7.52 13.94
N ARG A 68 2.29 -6.98 15.03
CA ARG A 68 1.02 -6.25 15.01
C ARG A 68 1.07 -5.12 13.99
N TYR A 69 2.20 -4.43 13.88
CA TYR A 69 2.42 -3.28 13.00
C TYR A 69 3.34 -3.61 11.82
N SER A 70 3.40 -4.90 11.41
CA SER A 70 4.13 -5.29 10.20
C SER A 70 3.55 -4.60 8.96
N TYR A 71 4.34 -4.48 7.92
CA TYR A 71 3.97 -3.77 6.70
C TYR A 71 2.60 -4.20 6.15
N THR A 72 2.37 -5.50 5.99
CA THR A 72 1.08 -6.01 5.48
C THR A 72 -0.08 -5.85 6.45
N ASN A 73 0.19 -5.66 7.73
CA ASN A 73 -0.85 -5.51 8.75
C ASN A 73 -1.36 -4.06 8.89
N GLN A 74 -0.61 -3.07 8.40
CA GLN A 74 -0.97 -1.66 8.55
C GLN A 74 -2.40 -1.33 8.07
N PRO A 75 -2.89 -1.86 6.92
CA PRO A 75 -4.27 -1.59 6.50
C PRO A 75 -5.32 -2.07 7.48
N PHE A 76 -5.13 -3.24 8.08
CA PHE A 76 -6.06 -3.80 9.08
C PHE A 76 -6.03 -3.01 10.39
N ILE A 77 -4.85 -2.58 10.83
CA ILE A 77 -4.71 -1.75 12.03
C ILE A 77 -5.35 -0.38 11.80
N GLY A 78 -5.20 0.21 10.62
CA GLY A 78 -5.89 1.46 10.27
C GLY A 78 -7.41 1.33 10.33
N GLN A 79 -7.96 0.24 9.79
CA GLN A 79 -9.39 -0.05 9.89
C GLN A 79 -9.83 -0.25 11.35
N TRP A 80 -9.03 -0.98 12.15
CA TRP A 80 -9.30 -1.18 13.56
C TRP A 80 -9.32 0.15 14.33
N ASN A 81 -8.36 1.05 14.06
CA ASN A 81 -8.31 2.37 14.66
C ASN A 81 -9.54 3.22 14.30
N CYS A 82 -9.98 3.17 13.03
CA CYS A 82 -11.22 3.81 12.61
C CYS A 82 -12.44 3.25 13.39
N SER A 83 -12.46 1.94 13.65
CA SER A 83 -13.53 1.31 14.42
C SER A 83 -13.51 1.74 15.91
N ALA A 84 -12.31 1.81 16.51
CA ALA A 84 -12.17 2.32 17.88
C ALA A 84 -12.60 3.80 17.97
N PHE A 85 -12.22 4.62 16.99
CA PHE A 85 -12.65 6.01 16.91
C PHE A 85 -14.18 6.14 16.75
N ALA A 86 -14.79 5.34 15.87
CA ALA A 86 -16.23 5.35 15.66
C ALA A 86 -17.03 5.03 16.96
N GLN A 87 -16.51 4.13 17.81
CA GLN A 87 -17.11 3.82 19.10
C GLN A 87 -17.22 5.05 20.00
N THR A 88 -16.23 5.95 19.96
CA THR A 88 -16.27 7.19 20.75
C THR A 88 -17.34 8.18 20.27
N LEU A 89 -17.74 8.08 19.00
CA LEU A 89 -18.76 8.93 18.38
C LEU A 89 -20.17 8.37 18.50
N THR A 90 -20.34 7.14 18.98
CA THR A 90 -21.66 6.49 19.12
C THR A 90 -22.68 7.34 19.89
N PRO A 91 -22.33 8.04 21.00
CA PRO A 91 -23.29 8.90 21.72
C PRO A 91 -23.75 10.13 20.92
N LEU A 92 -23.03 10.49 19.83
CA LEU A 92 -23.30 11.66 18.99
C LEU A 92 -23.97 11.28 17.66
N ILE A 93 -23.91 9.99 17.30
CA ILE A 93 -24.48 9.44 16.07
C ILE A 93 -25.49 8.35 16.47
N ASP A 94 -26.76 8.73 16.49
CA ASP A 94 -27.85 7.84 16.90
C ASP A 94 -28.28 6.88 15.76
N ASP A 95 -27.31 6.38 14.98
CA ASP A 95 -27.54 5.46 13.86
C ASP A 95 -26.35 4.52 13.69
N ILE A 96 -26.43 3.39 14.36
CA ILE A 96 -25.40 2.33 14.36
C ILE A 96 -25.20 1.74 12.94
N GLU A 97 -26.26 1.59 12.15
CA GLU A 97 -26.16 1.01 10.82
C GLU A 97 -25.42 1.96 9.85
N SER A 98 -25.62 3.26 9.95
CA SER A 98 -24.83 4.24 9.21
C SER A 98 -23.36 4.23 9.62
N ILE A 99 -23.05 4.09 10.92
CA ILE A 99 -21.64 3.92 11.38
C ILE A 99 -21.01 2.69 10.75
N LYS A 100 -21.67 1.53 10.79
CA LYS A 100 -21.18 0.29 10.17
C LYS A 100 -20.94 0.46 8.67
N LYS A 101 -21.87 1.11 7.97
CA LYS A 101 -21.72 1.40 6.54
C LYS A 101 -20.47 2.24 6.26
N VAL A 102 -20.21 3.26 7.06
CA VAL A 102 -19.00 4.07 6.94
C VAL A 102 -17.75 3.22 7.17
N LEU A 103 -17.71 2.42 8.23
CA LEU A 103 -16.56 1.57 8.53
C LEU A 103 -16.29 0.51 7.45
N THR A 104 -17.34 -0.04 6.84
CA THR A 104 -17.19 -1.00 5.73
C THR A 104 -16.65 -0.36 4.45
N SER A 105 -16.74 0.96 4.30
CA SER A 105 -16.17 1.68 3.15
C SER A 105 -14.63 1.79 3.20
N TYR A 106 -14.00 1.56 4.35
CA TYR A 106 -12.55 1.69 4.52
C TYR A 106 -11.77 0.83 3.51
N ILE A 107 -12.04 -0.46 3.45
CA ILE A 107 -11.31 -1.39 2.57
C ILE A 107 -11.48 -1.06 1.08
N PRO A 108 -12.69 -0.79 0.56
CA PRO A 108 -12.85 -0.32 -0.81
C PRO A 108 -12.05 0.95 -1.13
N ILE A 109 -12.07 1.95 -0.24
CA ILE A 109 -11.31 3.21 -0.42
C ILE A 109 -9.81 2.93 -0.44
N TYR A 110 -9.30 2.17 0.55
CA TYR A 110 -7.91 1.76 0.61
C TYR A 110 -7.47 1.05 -0.68
N ARG A 111 -8.22 0.05 -1.13
CA ARG A 111 -7.89 -0.71 -2.35
C ARG A 111 -7.88 0.16 -3.59
N SER A 112 -8.90 1.00 -3.76
CA SER A 112 -8.96 1.92 -4.90
C SER A 112 -7.74 2.83 -4.94
N ARG A 113 -7.36 3.41 -3.78
CA ARG A 113 -6.19 4.30 -3.69
C ARG A 113 -4.87 3.55 -3.89
N TRP A 114 -4.76 2.35 -3.34
CA TRP A 114 -3.61 1.47 -3.53
C TRP A 114 -3.42 1.11 -5.01
N ASP A 115 -4.50 0.71 -5.68
CA ASP A 115 -4.48 0.41 -7.11
C ASP A 115 -4.04 1.62 -7.94
N ASP A 116 -4.59 2.81 -7.68
CA ASP A 116 -4.19 4.04 -8.38
C ASP A 116 -2.69 4.33 -8.21
N LEU A 117 -2.17 4.16 -7.01
CA LEU A 117 -0.76 4.43 -6.70
C LEU A 117 0.17 3.43 -7.39
N PHE A 118 -0.18 2.14 -7.42
CA PHE A 118 0.66 1.13 -8.09
C PHE A 118 0.54 1.18 -9.60
N HIS A 119 -0.63 1.52 -10.16
CA HIS A 119 -0.74 1.83 -11.58
C HIS A 119 0.18 3.00 -11.95
N ALA A 120 0.16 4.09 -11.20
CA ALA A 120 1.05 5.23 -11.43
C ALA A 120 2.53 4.85 -11.34
N LYS A 121 2.93 4.00 -10.36
CA LYS A 121 4.31 3.49 -10.23
C LYS A 121 4.75 2.63 -11.41
N LEU A 122 3.82 1.91 -12.02
CA LEU A 122 4.06 1.08 -13.21
C LEU A 122 3.88 1.86 -14.52
N GLY A 123 3.55 3.16 -14.47
CA GLY A 123 3.30 3.96 -15.67
C GLY A 123 2.04 3.54 -16.44
N LEU A 124 1.07 2.92 -15.76
CA LEU A 124 -0.20 2.50 -16.33
C LEU A 124 -1.25 3.61 -16.13
N ILE A 125 -1.86 4.08 -17.20
CA ILE A 125 -2.88 5.14 -17.20
C ILE A 125 -4.27 4.51 -17.17
N GLU A 126 -4.51 3.54 -18.04
CA GLU A 126 -5.76 2.80 -18.10
C GLU A 126 -5.71 1.58 -17.16
N LYS A 127 -6.88 1.20 -16.62
CA LYS A 127 -7.00 0.01 -15.77
C LYS A 127 -7.54 -1.17 -16.56
N HIS A 128 -6.81 -2.27 -16.54
CA HIS A 128 -7.19 -3.52 -17.17
C HIS A 128 -7.34 -4.65 -16.14
N ALA A 129 -8.20 -5.63 -16.43
CA ALA A 129 -8.46 -6.74 -15.52
C ALA A 129 -7.19 -7.58 -15.18
N GLU A 130 -6.24 -7.62 -16.11
CA GLU A 130 -4.96 -8.33 -15.98
C GLU A 130 -3.93 -7.62 -15.08
N ASP A 131 -4.12 -6.32 -14.80
CA ASP A 131 -3.15 -5.53 -14.04
C ASP A 131 -2.95 -6.06 -12.62
N LYS A 132 -4.03 -6.57 -12.03
CA LYS A 132 -3.96 -7.19 -10.69
C LYS A 132 -2.97 -8.35 -10.68
N GLN A 133 -3.04 -9.23 -11.66
CA GLN A 133 -2.12 -10.38 -11.75
C GLN A 133 -0.69 -9.90 -11.98
N LEU A 134 -0.47 -8.93 -12.85
CA LEU A 134 0.85 -8.36 -13.14
C LEU A 134 1.51 -7.78 -11.88
N ILE A 135 0.73 -7.08 -11.03
CA ILE A 135 1.22 -6.50 -9.77
C ILE A 135 1.49 -7.60 -8.74
N GLU A 136 0.62 -8.60 -8.62
CA GLU A 136 0.80 -9.73 -7.70
C GLU A 136 2.06 -10.55 -8.06
N GLU A 137 2.30 -10.79 -9.35
CA GLU A 137 3.50 -11.47 -9.84
C GLU A 137 4.77 -10.64 -9.53
N LEU A 138 4.71 -9.31 -9.74
CA LEU A 138 5.80 -8.43 -9.37
C LEU A 138 6.18 -8.56 -7.89
N PHE A 139 5.21 -8.48 -7.00
CA PHE A 139 5.49 -8.59 -5.56
C PHE A 139 6.09 -9.94 -5.19
N LYS A 140 5.68 -11.03 -5.81
CA LYS A 140 6.26 -12.36 -5.58
C LYS A 140 7.74 -12.41 -5.96
N ILE A 141 8.11 -11.87 -7.12
CA ILE A 141 9.52 -11.88 -7.55
C ILE A 141 10.39 -10.89 -6.77
N LEU A 142 9.83 -9.76 -6.34
CA LEU A 142 10.53 -8.81 -5.45
C LEU A 142 10.84 -9.47 -4.10
N GLU A 143 9.88 -10.17 -3.51
CA GLU A 143 10.05 -10.91 -2.24
C GLU A 143 11.05 -12.04 -2.38
N ALA A 144 10.91 -12.89 -3.40
CA ALA A 144 11.77 -14.04 -3.63
C ALA A 144 13.25 -13.64 -3.82
N SER A 145 13.49 -12.52 -4.50
CA SER A 145 14.85 -12.00 -4.75
C SER A 145 15.31 -10.97 -3.71
N LYS A 146 14.49 -10.66 -2.71
CA LYS A 146 14.76 -9.63 -1.68
C LYS A 146 15.19 -8.30 -2.30
N VAL A 147 14.50 -7.88 -3.35
CA VAL A 147 14.82 -6.68 -4.11
C VAL A 147 14.51 -5.44 -3.28
N ASP A 148 15.41 -4.46 -3.29
CA ASP A 148 15.16 -3.15 -2.69
C ASP A 148 13.95 -2.48 -3.34
N PHE A 149 12.91 -2.23 -2.53
CA PHE A 149 11.62 -1.73 -2.97
C PHE A 149 11.72 -0.35 -3.63
N THR A 150 12.45 0.55 -3.02
CA THR A 150 12.60 1.93 -3.51
C THR A 150 13.48 1.98 -4.76
N ILE A 151 14.61 1.28 -4.74
CA ILE A 151 15.54 1.24 -5.88
C ILE A 151 14.87 0.61 -7.10
N PHE A 152 14.09 -0.47 -6.92
CA PHE A 152 13.36 -1.09 -8.02
C PHE A 152 12.45 -0.09 -8.75
N PHE A 153 11.54 0.59 -8.05
CA PHE A 153 10.62 1.53 -8.70
C PHE A 153 11.32 2.75 -9.29
N ARG A 154 12.42 3.20 -8.68
CA ARG A 154 13.26 4.27 -9.27
C ARG A 154 13.92 3.83 -10.57
N LYS A 155 14.44 2.62 -10.62
CA LYS A 155 15.02 2.06 -11.85
C LYS A 155 13.95 1.74 -12.89
N LEU A 156 12.77 1.27 -12.47
CA LEU A 156 11.65 1.00 -13.36
C LEU A 156 11.23 2.25 -14.16
N ALA A 157 11.38 3.44 -13.58
CA ALA A 157 11.12 4.70 -14.30
C ALA A 157 12.02 4.90 -15.54
N THR A 158 13.14 4.17 -15.65
CA THR A 158 14.03 4.18 -16.81
C THR A 158 13.78 3.04 -17.81
N PHE A 159 12.76 2.21 -17.54
CA PHE A 159 12.40 1.08 -18.38
C PHE A 159 11.97 1.53 -19.78
N LYS A 160 12.61 0.99 -20.82
CA LYS A 160 12.24 1.28 -22.21
C LYS A 160 11.72 0.03 -22.87
N GLN A 161 10.57 0.13 -23.54
CA GLN A 161 9.95 -1.00 -24.24
C GLN A 161 10.86 -1.55 -25.38
N THR A 162 11.74 -0.72 -25.94
CA THR A 162 12.65 -1.05 -27.04
C THR A 162 13.89 -1.79 -26.61
N ASP A 163 14.24 -1.75 -25.32
CA ASP A 163 15.45 -2.41 -24.85
C ASP A 163 15.23 -3.93 -24.79
N GLU A 164 16.15 -4.69 -25.39
CA GLU A 164 16.11 -6.16 -25.33
C GLU A 164 16.48 -6.68 -23.94
N LYS A 165 17.43 -6.01 -23.29
CA LYS A 165 17.89 -6.35 -21.93
C LYS A 165 17.79 -5.12 -21.03
N HIS A 166 17.13 -5.30 -19.91
CA HIS A 166 17.00 -4.27 -18.85
C HIS A 166 18.03 -4.52 -17.74
N ASP A 167 19.31 -4.66 -18.12
CA ASP A 167 20.38 -5.13 -17.23
C ASP A 167 20.38 -4.39 -15.87
N SER A 168 20.23 -3.07 -15.87
CA SER A 168 20.22 -2.29 -14.63
C SER A 168 19.09 -2.61 -13.65
N ILE A 169 17.94 -3.14 -14.15
CA ILE A 169 16.81 -3.57 -13.32
C ILE A 169 16.93 -5.07 -13.05
N ARG A 170 17.28 -5.82 -14.09
CA ARG A 170 17.43 -7.28 -14.06
C ARG A 170 18.46 -7.72 -13.02
N ASP A 171 19.56 -6.99 -12.89
CA ASP A 171 20.63 -7.25 -11.91
C ASP A 171 20.20 -7.09 -10.44
N LEU A 172 18.99 -6.56 -10.18
CA LEU A 172 18.42 -6.53 -8.84
C LEU A 172 17.86 -7.89 -8.40
N PHE A 173 17.63 -8.80 -9.34
CA PHE A 173 16.95 -10.07 -9.08
C PHE A 173 17.94 -11.24 -9.00
N ILE A 174 17.68 -12.16 -8.05
CA ILE A 174 18.40 -13.44 -7.96
C ILE A 174 17.86 -14.39 -9.02
N ASP A 175 16.55 -14.47 -9.16
CA ASP A 175 15.89 -15.26 -10.21
C ASP A 175 15.67 -14.40 -11.45
N LEU A 176 16.65 -14.47 -12.35
CA LEU A 176 16.65 -13.70 -13.59
C LEU A 176 15.56 -14.18 -14.56
N VAL A 177 15.19 -15.46 -14.53
CA VAL A 177 14.14 -16.01 -15.40
C VAL A 177 12.78 -15.47 -15.00
N ALA A 178 12.48 -15.47 -13.71
CA ALA A 178 11.23 -14.91 -13.20
C ALA A 178 11.07 -13.42 -13.54
N PHE A 179 12.17 -12.65 -13.48
CA PHE A 179 12.14 -11.24 -13.91
C PHE A 179 11.93 -11.12 -15.43
N ASP A 180 12.59 -11.92 -16.24
CA ASP A 180 12.45 -11.89 -17.70
C ASP A 180 11.01 -12.18 -18.12
N ASP A 181 10.39 -13.21 -17.54
CA ASP A 181 8.98 -13.58 -17.79
C ASP A 181 8.01 -12.45 -17.39
N TRP A 182 8.20 -11.87 -16.19
CA TRP A 182 7.42 -10.72 -15.75
C TRP A 182 7.62 -9.51 -16.69
N SER A 183 8.84 -9.23 -17.10
CA SER A 183 9.18 -8.10 -17.97
C SER A 183 8.52 -8.19 -19.35
N ILE A 184 8.38 -9.40 -19.90
CA ILE A 184 7.65 -9.66 -21.13
C ILE A 184 6.17 -9.29 -20.98
N ASN A 185 5.53 -9.71 -19.89
CA ASN A 185 4.15 -9.39 -19.59
C ASN A 185 3.96 -7.89 -19.37
N TYR A 186 4.87 -7.26 -18.63
CA TYR A 186 4.86 -5.82 -18.41
C TYR A 186 5.03 -5.03 -19.72
N LYS A 187 5.98 -5.40 -20.60
CA LYS A 187 6.12 -4.81 -21.93
C LYS A 187 4.83 -4.93 -22.76
N ARG A 188 4.21 -6.11 -22.73
CA ARG A 188 2.94 -6.34 -23.45
C ARG A 188 1.83 -5.44 -22.91
N ARG A 189 1.79 -5.26 -21.59
CA ARG A 189 0.80 -4.38 -20.96
C ARG A 189 1.04 -2.90 -21.29
N LEU A 190 2.29 -2.42 -21.25
CA LEU A 190 2.64 -1.04 -21.61
C LEU A 190 2.28 -0.70 -23.08
N LYS A 191 2.34 -1.66 -24.00
CA LYS A 191 1.94 -1.44 -25.39
C LYS A 191 0.45 -1.12 -25.57
N LYS A 192 -0.38 -1.38 -24.56
CA LYS A 192 -1.81 -1.06 -24.59
C LYS A 192 -2.10 0.38 -24.13
N GLU A 193 -1.09 1.08 -23.61
CA GLU A 193 -1.20 2.49 -23.20
C GLU A 193 -0.99 3.47 -24.37
N ASN A 194 -0.59 3.01 -25.55
CA ASN A 194 -0.25 3.83 -26.73
C ASN A 194 -1.33 3.75 -27.80
#